data_a5ca4418bdb5eef2beca349522fc5a28
#
_entry.id   a5ca4418bdb5eef2beca349522fc5a28
#
_cell.length_a   1.000
_cell.length_b   1.000
_cell.length_c   1.000
_cell.angle_alpha   90.00
_cell.angle_beta   90.00
_cell.angle_gamma   90.00
#
_symmetry.space_group_name_H-M   'P 1'
#
loop_
_entity.id
_entity.type
_entity.pdbx_description
1 polymer ?
#
loop_
_entity_poly.entity_id
_entity_poly.type
_entity_poly.pdbx_seq_one_letter_code
_entity_poly.pdbx_strand_id
1 'polypeptide(L)'
;AIDNSAGVNTSDLEVNINIALSTPVRAGALTLEARNVLLAEMTQEVARLVLRNNYQQTLALSLAQRRGLEDLGFQQRLMQILETQGKLDRNVEFLPDDMAIAERRKRNLALTRPELAVLLAYAKLSLYNELLDSSVPDDPYLGRELERYFPKEMSNLFPEALHAHRLRREIIATQLTNSMINRGGATLVVRIADQTGASVAAIAAAFAAVRQSYDMIALNGEIDALDNKVSGKTQLDLYAAVQDLLLDRLVWFLRNVDLKQGLEKIVAHYRDGIAQVAAALDGALSKDAQAARDARVAELGKAGVPELLARRIASLPALKAAPDIVLVADRAQKPVDEVTATYFATEAFFQLDRVAHAVPGIAVADYFDRLALDRALDSIGEAERRLTAAMVGNGYAGA
;
A
#
# COMPACT_ATOMS: atom_id res chain seq x y z
N ALA A 1 3.15 -19.74 -10.25
CA ALA A 1 2.58 -19.55 -9.01
C ALA A 1 1.08 -19.73 -9.00
N ILE A 2 0.39 -19.42 -10.03
CA ILE A 2 -1.06 -19.35 -9.96
C ILE A 2 -1.55 -20.04 -11.22
N ASP A 3 -1.79 -21.31 -11.04
CA ASP A 3 -2.28 -22.16 -12.12
C ASP A 3 -3.61 -21.62 -12.65
N ASN A 4 -3.73 -21.55 -13.97
CA ASN A 4 -4.90 -21.04 -14.69
C ASN A 4 -5.40 -19.65 -14.23
N SER A 5 -4.61 -18.84 -13.56
CA SER A 5 -5.02 -17.50 -13.11
C SER A 5 -5.51 -16.62 -14.28
N ALA A 6 -4.89 -16.70 -15.46
CA ALA A 6 -5.31 -15.97 -16.63
C ALA A 6 -6.72 -16.40 -17.10
N GLY A 7 -6.99 -17.70 -17.18
CA GLY A 7 -8.30 -18.24 -17.57
C GLY A 7 -9.40 -17.84 -16.59
N VAL A 8 -9.16 -18.00 -15.29
CA VAL A 8 -10.11 -17.63 -14.23
C VAL A 8 -10.41 -16.14 -14.25
N ASN A 9 -9.39 -15.28 -14.31
CA ASN A 9 -9.60 -13.82 -14.32
C ASN A 9 -10.31 -13.34 -15.60
N THR A 10 -10.05 -13.97 -16.74
CA THR A 10 -10.75 -13.64 -17.99
C THR A 10 -12.22 -14.00 -17.87
N SER A 11 -12.54 -15.22 -17.40
CA SER A 11 -13.90 -15.68 -17.18
C SER A 11 -14.65 -14.81 -16.17
N ASP A 12 -14.00 -14.42 -15.07
CA ASP A 12 -14.59 -13.54 -14.07
C ASP A 12 -14.97 -12.16 -14.66
N LEU A 13 -14.05 -11.53 -15.40
CA LEU A 13 -14.32 -10.27 -16.08
C LEU A 13 -15.44 -10.40 -17.10
N GLU A 14 -15.42 -11.43 -17.93
CA GLU A 14 -16.45 -11.68 -18.95
C GLU A 14 -17.84 -11.84 -18.31
N VAL A 15 -17.95 -12.62 -17.26
CA VAL A 15 -19.22 -12.83 -16.55
C VAL A 15 -19.71 -11.51 -15.95
N ASN A 16 -18.87 -10.75 -15.30
CA ASN A 16 -19.25 -9.48 -14.67
C ASN A 16 -19.60 -8.39 -15.68
N ILE A 17 -18.90 -8.31 -16.82
CA ILE A 17 -19.27 -7.43 -17.93
C ILE A 17 -20.66 -7.80 -18.46
N ASN A 18 -20.95 -9.09 -18.66
CA ASN A 18 -22.25 -9.53 -19.12
C ASN A 18 -23.37 -9.25 -18.12
N ILE A 19 -23.12 -9.37 -16.82
CA ILE A 19 -24.08 -8.97 -15.78
C ILE A 19 -24.37 -7.48 -15.88
N ALA A 20 -23.37 -6.62 -15.99
CA ALA A 20 -23.54 -5.17 -16.10
C ALA A 20 -24.33 -4.80 -17.36
N LEU A 21 -23.99 -5.36 -18.52
CA LEU A 21 -24.65 -5.07 -19.79
C LEU A 21 -26.06 -5.68 -19.91
N SER A 22 -26.44 -6.61 -19.03
CA SER A 22 -27.79 -7.22 -19.06
C SER A 22 -28.91 -6.20 -18.81
N THR A 23 -28.68 -5.19 -17.99
CA THR A 23 -29.67 -4.15 -17.69
C THR A 23 -29.95 -3.23 -18.87
N PRO A 24 -28.96 -2.58 -19.51
CA PRO A 24 -29.22 -1.76 -20.71
C PRO A 24 -29.75 -2.57 -21.88
N VAL A 25 -29.38 -3.84 -22.04
CA VAL A 25 -29.95 -4.70 -23.09
C VAL A 25 -31.44 -4.97 -22.82
N ARG A 26 -31.83 -5.33 -21.61
CA ARG A 26 -33.25 -5.57 -21.27
C ARG A 26 -34.10 -4.29 -21.35
N ALA A 27 -33.51 -3.16 -21.09
CA ALA A 27 -34.18 -1.86 -21.22
C ALA A 27 -34.29 -1.36 -22.66
N GLY A 28 -33.70 -2.08 -23.64
CA GLY A 28 -33.68 -1.68 -25.05
C GLY A 28 -32.74 -0.51 -25.36
N ALA A 29 -31.93 -0.08 -24.38
CA ALA A 29 -30.93 0.96 -24.56
C ALA A 29 -29.66 0.49 -25.28
N LEU A 30 -29.43 -0.83 -25.34
CA LEU A 30 -28.33 -1.46 -26.05
C LEU A 30 -28.86 -2.69 -26.82
N THR A 31 -28.67 -2.71 -28.15
CA THR A 31 -29.03 -3.89 -28.93
C THR A 31 -28.00 -5.02 -28.76
N LEU A 32 -28.37 -6.25 -29.07
CA LEU A 32 -27.45 -7.39 -29.00
C LEU A 32 -26.27 -7.24 -29.95
N GLU A 33 -26.50 -6.69 -31.13
CA GLU A 33 -25.47 -6.42 -32.15
C GLU A 33 -24.47 -5.37 -31.60
N ALA A 34 -24.97 -4.25 -31.08
CA ALA A 34 -24.13 -3.21 -30.52
C ALA A 34 -23.33 -3.71 -29.28
N ARG A 35 -23.96 -4.54 -28.43
CA ARG A 35 -23.26 -5.22 -27.34
C ARG A 35 -22.11 -6.09 -27.83
N ASN A 36 -22.36 -6.89 -28.87
CA ASN A 36 -21.33 -7.79 -29.40
C ASN A 36 -20.14 -7.02 -30.01
N VAL A 37 -20.40 -5.89 -30.68
CA VAL A 37 -19.36 -4.97 -31.15
C VAL A 37 -18.55 -4.42 -29.99
N LEU A 38 -19.21 -3.90 -28.94
CA LEU A 38 -18.56 -3.38 -27.74
C LEU A 38 -17.68 -4.44 -27.04
N LEU A 39 -18.16 -5.68 -26.90
CA LEU A 39 -17.36 -6.77 -26.33
C LEU A 39 -16.10 -7.05 -27.15
N ALA A 40 -16.20 -7.02 -28.47
CA ALA A 40 -15.04 -7.19 -29.36
C ALA A 40 -14.01 -6.03 -29.19
N GLU A 41 -14.48 -4.80 -29.09
CA GLU A 41 -13.65 -3.62 -28.90
C GLU A 41 -12.90 -3.65 -27.55
N MET A 42 -13.52 -4.17 -26.49
CA MET A 42 -12.92 -4.28 -25.15
C MET A 42 -11.92 -5.44 -24.99
N THR A 43 -11.78 -6.33 -25.96
CA THR A 43 -10.94 -7.56 -25.84
C THR A 43 -9.50 -7.24 -25.39
N GLN A 44 -8.86 -6.24 -25.97
CA GLN A 44 -7.49 -5.86 -25.63
C GLN A 44 -7.38 -5.29 -24.22
N GLU A 45 -8.36 -4.51 -23.77
CA GLU A 45 -8.39 -3.97 -22.42
C GLU A 45 -8.59 -5.07 -21.38
N VAL A 46 -9.48 -6.02 -21.63
CA VAL A 46 -9.67 -7.22 -20.79
C VAL A 46 -8.36 -8.00 -20.68
N ALA A 47 -7.68 -8.27 -21.80
CA ALA A 47 -6.38 -8.95 -21.80
C ALA A 47 -5.35 -8.18 -20.94
N ARG A 48 -5.29 -6.87 -21.07
CA ARG A 48 -4.40 -5.99 -20.28
C ARG A 48 -4.70 -6.07 -18.78
N LEU A 49 -5.97 -6.05 -18.39
CA LEU A 49 -6.38 -6.14 -16.96
C LEU A 49 -6.00 -7.51 -16.38
N VAL A 50 -6.22 -8.59 -17.12
CA VAL A 50 -5.85 -9.96 -16.73
C VAL A 50 -4.34 -10.10 -16.56
N LEU A 51 -3.55 -9.65 -17.54
CA LEU A 51 -2.09 -9.67 -17.48
C LEU A 51 -1.57 -8.85 -16.32
N ARG A 52 -2.14 -7.67 -16.06
CA ARG A 52 -1.79 -6.83 -14.92
C ARG A 52 -2.04 -7.53 -13.59
N ASN A 53 -3.17 -8.21 -13.43
CA ASN A 53 -3.47 -8.95 -12.21
C ASN A 53 -2.45 -10.08 -11.97
N ASN A 54 -2.11 -10.85 -13.00
CA ASN A 54 -1.07 -11.89 -12.91
C ASN A 54 0.30 -11.31 -12.56
N TYR A 55 0.68 -10.20 -13.21
CA TYR A 55 1.92 -9.49 -12.92
C TYR A 55 2.00 -9.07 -11.45
N GLN A 56 0.95 -8.45 -10.91
CA GLN A 56 0.92 -7.98 -9.53
C GLN A 56 1.03 -9.11 -8.51
N GLN A 57 0.45 -10.27 -8.77
CA GLN A 57 0.56 -11.44 -7.89
C GLN A 57 2.00 -12.00 -7.88
N THR A 58 2.62 -12.12 -9.05
CA THR A 58 4.01 -12.60 -9.14
C THR A 58 5.00 -11.59 -8.56
N LEU A 59 4.74 -10.30 -8.70
CA LEU A 59 5.50 -9.21 -8.05
C LEU A 59 5.42 -9.32 -6.52
N ALA A 60 4.23 -9.55 -5.95
CA ALA A 60 4.05 -9.72 -4.51
C ALA A 60 4.93 -10.84 -3.95
N LEU A 61 5.02 -11.97 -4.67
CA LEU A 61 5.92 -13.08 -4.30
C LEU A 61 7.41 -12.68 -4.39
N SER A 62 7.77 -11.90 -5.40
CA SER A 62 9.15 -11.43 -5.57
C SER A 62 9.55 -10.43 -4.48
N LEU A 63 8.64 -9.57 -4.05
CA LEU A 63 8.85 -8.66 -2.92
C LEU A 63 8.96 -9.43 -1.60
N ALA A 64 8.10 -10.44 -1.36
CA ALA A 64 8.20 -11.28 -0.18
C ALA A 64 9.53 -12.06 -0.12
N GLN A 65 10.00 -12.59 -1.26
CA GLN A 65 11.32 -13.22 -1.34
C GLN A 65 12.46 -12.24 -1.02
N ARG A 66 12.38 -11.00 -1.53
CA ARG A 66 13.38 -9.97 -1.27
C ARG A 66 13.47 -9.61 0.22
N ARG A 67 12.35 -9.56 0.94
CA ARG A 67 12.33 -9.33 2.39
C ARG A 67 12.90 -10.51 3.18
N GLY A 68 12.71 -11.72 2.69
CA GLY A 68 13.36 -12.91 3.22
C GLY A 68 13.15 -13.09 4.72
N LEU A 69 14.26 -13.11 5.49
CA LEU A 69 14.25 -13.31 6.94
C LEU A 69 13.60 -12.17 7.73
N GLU A 70 13.58 -10.97 7.18
CA GLU A 70 12.96 -9.80 7.80
C GLU A 70 11.46 -10.03 8.07
N ASP A 71 10.78 -10.69 7.13
CA ASP A 71 9.35 -10.97 7.22
C ASP A 71 9.02 -12.34 7.85
N LEU A 72 10.02 -13.20 8.11
CA LEU A 72 9.79 -14.59 8.56
C LEU A 72 8.97 -14.67 9.86
N GLY A 73 9.18 -13.76 10.80
CA GLY A 73 8.41 -13.71 12.05
C GLY A 73 6.93 -13.36 11.82
N PHE A 74 6.67 -12.42 10.92
CA PHE A 74 5.29 -12.05 10.54
C PHE A 74 4.61 -13.16 9.75
N GLN A 75 5.34 -13.88 8.90
CA GLN A 75 4.84 -15.02 8.15
C GLN A 75 4.47 -16.18 9.09
N GLN A 76 5.33 -16.48 10.08
CA GLN A 76 5.05 -17.45 11.14
C GLN A 76 3.79 -17.05 11.93
N ARG A 77 3.68 -15.79 12.31
CA ARG A 77 2.51 -15.26 13.03
C ARG A 77 1.22 -15.39 12.22
N LEU A 78 1.27 -15.11 10.92
CA LEU A 78 0.13 -15.31 10.02
C LEU A 78 -0.32 -16.76 9.99
N MET A 79 0.62 -17.72 9.85
CA MET A 79 0.30 -19.17 9.88
C MET A 79 -0.39 -19.55 11.18
N GLN A 80 0.15 -19.14 12.33
CA GLN A 80 -0.42 -19.42 13.65
C GLN A 80 -1.85 -18.88 13.81
N ILE A 81 -2.11 -17.66 13.33
CA ILE A 81 -3.45 -17.06 13.38
C ILE A 81 -4.42 -17.85 12.50
N LEU A 82 -4.04 -18.18 11.27
CA LEU A 82 -4.87 -18.94 10.34
C LEU A 82 -5.17 -20.36 10.86
N GLU A 83 -4.21 -21.03 11.50
CA GLU A 83 -4.42 -22.33 12.15
C GLU A 83 -5.37 -22.20 13.34
N THR A 84 -5.18 -21.20 14.21
CA THR A 84 -6.06 -20.96 15.36
C THR A 84 -7.51 -20.70 14.91
N GLN A 85 -7.69 -20.09 13.74
CA GLN A 85 -9.00 -19.85 13.12
C GLN A 85 -9.55 -21.08 12.38
N GLY A 86 -8.82 -22.18 12.32
CA GLY A 86 -9.20 -23.39 11.56
C GLY A 86 -9.22 -23.17 10.04
N LYS A 87 -8.58 -22.13 9.55
CA LYS A 87 -8.52 -21.79 8.12
C LYS A 87 -7.35 -22.45 7.39
N LEU A 88 -6.29 -22.83 8.10
CA LEU A 88 -5.05 -23.40 7.55
C LEU A 88 -4.69 -24.67 8.29
N ASP A 89 -4.24 -25.68 7.55
CA ASP A 89 -3.51 -26.84 8.06
C ASP A 89 -2.14 -26.90 7.38
N ARG A 90 -1.07 -26.60 8.13
CA ARG A 90 0.30 -26.56 7.58
C ARG A 90 0.77 -27.90 7.03
N ASN A 91 0.29 -29.02 7.59
CA ASN A 91 0.66 -30.35 7.09
C ASN A 91 0.07 -30.63 5.71
N VAL A 92 -1.19 -30.22 5.50
CA VAL A 92 -1.88 -30.36 4.20
C VAL A 92 -1.24 -29.48 3.14
N GLU A 93 -0.86 -28.25 3.52
CA GLU A 93 -0.29 -27.24 2.60
C GLU A 93 1.25 -27.35 2.47
N PHE A 94 1.88 -28.31 3.10
CA PHE A 94 3.33 -28.50 3.11
C PHE A 94 4.10 -27.26 3.58
N LEU A 95 3.52 -26.51 4.53
CA LEU A 95 4.18 -25.37 5.17
C LEU A 95 5.00 -25.84 6.38
N PRO A 96 6.12 -25.14 6.71
CA PRO A 96 6.96 -25.51 7.83
C PRO A 96 6.23 -25.26 9.17
N ASP A 97 6.40 -26.18 10.13
CA ASP A 97 6.01 -25.97 11.51
C ASP A 97 6.95 -24.97 12.23
N ASP A 98 6.64 -24.61 13.48
CA ASP A 98 7.43 -23.62 14.21
C ASP A 98 8.86 -24.09 14.52
N MET A 99 9.08 -25.42 14.66
CA MET A 99 10.42 -25.97 14.85
C MET A 99 11.25 -25.85 13.57
N ALA A 100 10.67 -26.19 12.43
CA ALA A 100 11.31 -26.03 11.12
C ALA A 100 11.62 -24.56 10.82
N ILE A 101 10.74 -23.62 11.18
CA ILE A 101 10.99 -22.18 11.04
C ILE A 101 12.15 -21.73 11.92
N ALA A 102 12.21 -22.18 13.17
CA ALA A 102 13.31 -21.85 14.08
C ALA A 102 14.65 -22.39 13.55
N GLU A 103 14.67 -23.59 12.99
CA GLU A 103 15.88 -24.16 12.37
C GLU A 103 16.27 -23.40 11.10
N ARG A 104 15.31 -23.04 10.25
CA ARG A 104 15.59 -22.20 9.06
C ARG A 104 16.19 -20.85 9.45
N ARG A 105 15.67 -20.20 10.50
CA ARG A 105 16.21 -18.92 11.00
C ARG A 105 17.67 -19.06 11.42
N LYS A 106 18.05 -20.12 12.15
CA LYS A 106 19.45 -20.39 12.52
C LYS A 106 20.36 -20.57 11.30
N ARG A 107 19.81 -21.11 10.22
CA ARG A 107 20.53 -21.33 8.96
C ARG A 107 20.43 -20.17 7.96
N ASN A 108 19.84 -19.04 8.35
CA ASN A 108 19.55 -17.90 7.49
C ASN A 108 18.71 -18.26 6.26
N LEU A 109 17.74 -19.14 6.40
CA LEU A 109 16.83 -19.56 5.32
C LEU A 109 15.43 -19.00 5.56
N ALA A 110 14.91 -18.29 4.57
CA ALA A 110 13.54 -17.79 4.53
C ALA A 110 12.56 -18.84 3.97
N LEU A 111 11.28 -18.48 3.88
CA LEU A 111 10.30 -19.30 3.17
C LEU A 111 10.62 -19.34 1.67
N THR A 112 10.32 -20.49 1.07
CA THR A 112 10.45 -20.71 -0.37
C THR A 112 9.32 -20.02 -1.13
N ARG A 113 9.50 -19.79 -2.43
CA ARG A 113 8.48 -19.15 -3.27
C ARG A 113 7.14 -19.91 -3.30
N PRO A 114 7.08 -21.25 -3.38
CA PRO A 114 5.82 -21.99 -3.23
C PRO A 114 5.12 -21.75 -1.89
N GLU A 115 5.85 -21.80 -0.77
CA GLU A 115 5.30 -21.53 0.57
C GLU A 115 4.74 -20.10 0.67
N LEU A 116 5.45 -19.10 0.11
CA LEU A 116 4.97 -17.72 0.03
C LEU A 116 3.70 -17.61 -0.83
N ALA A 117 3.57 -18.41 -1.90
CA ALA A 117 2.38 -18.41 -2.75
C ALA A 117 1.15 -18.95 -2.01
N VAL A 118 1.34 -20.01 -1.20
CA VAL A 118 0.27 -20.53 -0.32
C VAL A 118 -0.18 -19.46 0.66
N LEU A 119 0.76 -18.82 1.38
CA LEU A 119 0.42 -17.74 2.33
C LEU A 119 -0.26 -16.55 1.65
N LEU A 120 0.15 -16.18 0.44
CA LEU A 120 -0.50 -15.13 -0.33
C LEU A 120 -1.97 -15.45 -0.61
N ALA A 121 -2.26 -16.71 -0.99
CA ALA A 121 -3.62 -17.16 -1.26
C ALA A 121 -4.49 -17.13 0.00
N TYR A 122 -4.02 -17.70 1.10
CA TYR A 122 -4.75 -17.73 2.38
C TYR A 122 -4.99 -16.32 2.95
N ALA A 123 -4.00 -15.43 2.86
CA ALA A 123 -4.15 -14.03 3.27
C ALA A 123 -5.24 -13.32 2.45
N LYS A 124 -5.30 -13.56 1.15
CA LYS A 124 -6.36 -12.99 0.29
C LYS A 124 -7.75 -13.54 0.64
N LEU A 125 -7.88 -14.86 0.79
CA LEU A 125 -9.16 -15.48 1.15
C LEU A 125 -9.68 -14.98 2.49
N SER A 126 -8.80 -14.92 3.50
CA SER A 126 -9.19 -14.43 4.83
C SER A 126 -9.63 -12.97 4.78
N LEU A 127 -8.82 -12.10 4.15
CA LEU A 127 -9.12 -10.68 4.04
C LEU A 127 -10.41 -10.41 3.25
N TYR A 128 -10.60 -11.09 2.13
CA TYR A 128 -11.80 -10.97 1.30
C TYR A 128 -13.07 -11.26 2.10
N ASN A 129 -13.12 -12.39 2.84
CA ASN A 129 -14.27 -12.76 3.66
C ASN A 129 -14.54 -11.71 4.75
N GLU A 130 -13.48 -11.26 5.45
CA GLU A 130 -13.62 -10.26 6.51
C GLU A 130 -14.06 -8.88 5.97
N LEU A 131 -13.69 -8.52 4.74
CA LEU A 131 -14.19 -7.30 4.08
C LEU A 131 -15.65 -7.43 3.68
N LEU A 132 -16.07 -8.59 3.18
CA LEU A 132 -17.50 -8.83 2.85
C LEU A 132 -18.40 -8.78 4.07
N ASP A 133 -17.91 -9.26 5.23
CA ASP A 133 -18.65 -9.21 6.49
C ASP A 133 -18.66 -7.82 7.13
N SER A 134 -17.97 -6.84 6.54
CA SER A 134 -17.86 -5.46 7.01
C SER A 134 -18.67 -4.48 6.15
N SER A 135 -18.77 -3.22 6.61
CA SER A 135 -19.35 -2.13 5.83
C SER A 135 -18.39 -1.47 4.84
N VAL A 136 -17.12 -1.91 4.78
CA VAL A 136 -16.09 -1.30 3.92
C VAL A 136 -16.48 -1.28 2.44
N PRO A 137 -17.01 -2.36 1.82
CA PRO A 137 -17.42 -2.33 0.43
C PRO A 137 -18.60 -1.38 0.11
N ASP A 138 -19.30 -0.90 1.15
CA ASP A 138 -20.42 0.03 1.01
C ASP A 138 -19.99 1.50 1.05
N ASP A 139 -18.74 1.80 1.40
CA ASP A 139 -18.24 3.17 1.40
C ASP A 139 -18.31 3.77 -0.01
N PRO A 140 -19.00 4.93 -0.19
CA PRO A 140 -19.17 5.56 -1.50
C PRO A 140 -17.85 5.87 -2.18
N TYR A 141 -16.81 6.25 -1.42
CA TYR A 141 -15.48 6.54 -1.95
C TYR A 141 -14.84 5.33 -2.61
N LEU A 142 -15.14 4.11 -2.16
CA LEU A 142 -14.61 2.86 -2.72
C LEU A 142 -15.35 2.40 -3.98
N GLY A 143 -16.41 3.09 -4.41
CA GLY A 143 -17.04 2.88 -5.73
C GLY A 143 -16.05 2.96 -6.89
N ARG A 144 -14.98 3.76 -6.75
CA ARG A 144 -13.87 3.83 -7.72
C ARG A 144 -13.08 2.52 -7.89
N GLU A 145 -13.13 1.62 -6.93
CA GLU A 145 -12.53 0.27 -7.10
C GLU A 145 -13.35 -0.56 -8.09
N LEU A 146 -14.67 -0.38 -8.08
CA LEU A 146 -15.56 -0.99 -9.06
C LEU A 146 -15.25 -0.47 -10.48
N GLU A 147 -15.10 0.85 -10.64
CA GLU A 147 -14.76 1.44 -11.94
C GLU A 147 -13.42 0.94 -12.48
N ARG A 148 -12.44 0.69 -11.60
CA ARG A 148 -11.10 0.18 -11.97
C ARG A 148 -11.08 -1.30 -12.33
N TYR A 149 -12.08 -2.05 -11.91
CA TYR A 149 -12.21 -3.45 -12.25
C TYR A 149 -12.62 -3.65 -13.70
N PHE A 150 -13.51 -2.80 -14.20
CA PHE A 150 -14.03 -2.89 -15.56
C PHE A 150 -13.13 -2.18 -16.59
N PRO A 151 -13.21 -2.57 -17.90
CA PRO A 151 -12.67 -1.75 -18.97
C PRO A 151 -13.21 -0.32 -18.93
N LYS A 152 -12.38 0.64 -19.36
CA LYS A 152 -12.74 2.08 -19.33
C LYS A 152 -14.01 2.40 -20.11
N GLU A 153 -14.24 1.70 -21.22
CA GLU A 153 -15.44 1.83 -22.03
C GLU A 153 -16.71 1.57 -21.22
N MET A 154 -16.67 0.59 -20.31
CA MET A 154 -17.81 0.29 -19.42
C MET A 154 -18.08 1.45 -18.46
N SER A 155 -17.03 2.00 -17.85
CA SER A 155 -17.16 3.15 -16.91
C SER A 155 -17.64 4.41 -17.62
N ASN A 156 -17.27 4.61 -18.88
CA ASN A 156 -17.66 5.77 -19.68
C ASN A 156 -19.10 5.68 -20.21
N LEU A 157 -19.52 4.51 -20.67
CA LEU A 157 -20.79 4.33 -21.35
C LEU A 157 -21.92 3.87 -20.43
N PHE A 158 -21.61 3.12 -19.37
CA PHE A 158 -22.60 2.47 -18.50
C PHE A 158 -22.29 2.63 -17.01
N PRO A 159 -21.95 3.84 -16.50
CA PRO A 159 -21.59 4.03 -15.10
C PRO A 159 -22.70 3.58 -14.14
N GLU A 160 -23.96 3.86 -14.48
CA GLU A 160 -25.09 3.46 -13.65
C GLU A 160 -25.25 1.93 -13.55
N ALA A 161 -25.01 1.22 -14.67
CA ALA A 161 -25.03 -0.24 -14.67
C ALA A 161 -23.93 -0.86 -13.81
N LEU A 162 -22.77 -0.22 -13.74
CA LEU A 162 -21.70 -0.62 -12.84
C LEU A 162 -22.09 -0.35 -11.37
N HIS A 163 -22.61 0.81 -11.05
CA HIS A 163 -23.03 1.14 -9.69
C HIS A 163 -24.20 0.24 -9.19
N ALA A 164 -25.07 -0.19 -10.10
CA ALA A 164 -26.16 -1.13 -9.81
C ALA A 164 -25.76 -2.60 -9.94
N HIS A 165 -24.48 -2.91 -10.14
CA HIS A 165 -24.03 -4.29 -10.32
C HIS A 165 -24.35 -5.15 -9.11
N ARG A 166 -24.98 -6.31 -9.32
CA ARG A 166 -25.45 -7.17 -8.22
C ARG A 166 -24.33 -7.74 -7.34
N LEU A 167 -23.10 -7.86 -7.90
CA LEU A 167 -21.89 -8.31 -7.18
C LEU A 167 -20.94 -7.13 -6.87
N ARG A 168 -21.51 -5.91 -6.72
CA ARG A 168 -20.73 -4.70 -6.45
C ARG A 168 -19.84 -4.85 -5.22
N ARG A 169 -20.39 -5.38 -4.13
CA ARG A 169 -19.66 -5.57 -2.87
C ARG A 169 -18.51 -6.54 -3.02
N GLU A 170 -18.76 -7.67 -3.68
CA GLU A 170 -17.78 -8.73 -3.94
C GLU A 170 -16.63 -8.22 -4.82
N ILE A 171 -16.95 -7.44 -5.86
CA ILE A 171 -15.94 -6.83 -6.73
C ILE A 171 -15.07 -5.83 -5.95
N ILE A 172 -15.67 -4.94 -5.17
CA ILE A 172 -14.94 -3.95 -4.36
C ILE A 172 -14.06 -4.67 -3.34
N ALA A 173 -14.59 -5.67 -2.62
CA ALA A 173 -13.83 -6.45 -1.66
C ALA A 173 -12.65 -7.18 -2.33
N THR A 174 -12.85 -7.77 -3.51
CA THR A 174 -11.79 -8.44 -4.30
C THR A 174 -10.70 -7.45 -4.72
N GLN A 175 -11.08 -6.29 -5.27
CA GLN A 175 -10.13 -5.28 -5.73
C GLN A 175 -9.31 -4.71 -4.56
N LEU A 176 -9.96 -4.42 -3.44
CA LEU A 176 -9.31 -3.90 -2.25
C LEU A 176 -8.37 -4.95 -1.65
N THR A 177 -8.83 -6.21 -1.51
CA THR A 177 -8.00 -7.35 -1.06
C THR A 177 -6.77 -7.51 -1.94
N ASN A 178 -6.94 -7.55 -3.26
CA ASN A 178 -5.83 -7.67 -4.19
C ASN A 178 -4.85 -6.51 -4.05
N SER A 179 -5.35 -5.28 -3.94
CA SER A 179 -4.51 -4.10 -3.76
C SER A 179 -3.72 -4.15 -2.45
N MET A 180 -4.37 -4.50 -1.34
CA MET A 180 -3.75 -4.61 -0.01
C MET A 180 -2.66 -5.68 0.01
N ILE A 181 -2.98 -6.89 -0.41
CA ILE A 181 -2.07 -8.04 -0.31
C ILE A 181 -0.97 -7.98 -1.37
N ASN A 182 -1.27 -7.57 -2.61
CA ASN A 182 -0.25 -7.50 -3.65
C ASN A 182 0.77 -6.38 -3.42
N ARG A 183 0.39 -5.27 -2.77
CA ARG A 183 1.27 -4.13 -2.51
C ARG A 183 1.82 -4.09 -1.08
N GLY A 184 1.06 -4.54 -0.09
CA GLY A 184 1.47 -4.56 1.31
C GLY A 184 2.05 -5.88 1.80
N GLY A 185 1.87 -6.95 1.03
CA GLY A 185 2.32 -8.31 1.38
C GLY A 185 1.26 -9.13 2.13
N ALA A 186 1.44 -10.45 2.15
CA ALA A 186 0.53 -11.38 2.81
C ALA A 186 0.38 -11.10 4.32
N THR A 187 1.40 -10.55 4.94
CA THR A 187 1.47 -10.27 6.39
C THR A 187 0.91 -8.91 6.79
N LEU A 188 0.48 -8.07 5.83
CA LEU A 188 0.06 -6.68 6.09
C LEU A 188 -0.97 -6.60 7.23
N VAL A 189 -2.06 -7.35 7.12
CA VAL A 189 -3.18 -7.27 8.08
C VAL A 189 -2.72 -7.66 9.48
N VAL A 190 -2.02 -8.79 9.61
CA VAL A 190 -1.53 -9.29 10.90
C VAL A 190 -0.53 -8.32 11.52
N ARG A 191 0.42 -7.83 10.73
CA ARG A 191 1.42 -6.85 11.16
C ARG A 191 0.78 -5.58 11.71
N ILE A 192 -0.16 -5.01 10.98
CA ILE A 192 -0.82 -3.76 11.38
C ILE A 192 -1.76 -3.98 12.55
N ALA A 193 -2.52 -5.08 12.58
CA ALA A 193 -3.39 -5.42 13.70
C ALA A 193 -2.62 -5.60 15.01
N ASP A 194 -1.50 -6.35 14.99
CA ASP A 194 -0.67 -6.58 16.19
C ASP A 194 0.02 -5.27 16.68
N GLN A 195 0.33 -4.31 15.78
CA GLN A 195 0.92 -3.03 16.16
C GLN A 195 -0.10 -2.01 16.70
N THR A 196 -1.36 -2.08 16.25
CA THR A 196 -2.35 -1.02 16.50
C THR A 196 -3.57 -1.49 17.27
N GLY A 197 -3.88 -2.78 17.28
CA GLY A 197 -5.14 -3.32 17.77
C GLY A 197 -6.34 -3.02 16.85
N ALA A 198 -6.10 -2.48 15.65
CA ALA A 198 -7.16 -2.10 14.73
C ALA A 198 -7.87 -3.30 14.11
N SER A 199 -9.17 -3.14 13.85
CA SER A 199 -9.95 -4.12 13.09
C SER A 199 -9.55 -4.13 11.61
N VAL A 200 -9.83 -5.24 10.93
CA VAL A 200 -9.56 -5.37 9.49
C VAL A 200 -10.26 -4.28 8.68
N ALA A 201 -11.49 -3.92 9.04
CA ALA A 201 -12.22 -2.83 8.40
C ALA A 201 -11.50 -1.48 8.53
N ALA A 202 -10.98 -1.17 9.73
CA ALA A 202 -10.20 0.05 9.96
C ALA A 202 -8.88 0.04 9.18
N ILE A 203 -8.18 -1.11 9.13
CA ILE A 203 -6.95 -1.27 8.35
C ILE A 203 -7.22 -1.06 6.86
N ALA A 204 -8.32 -1.60 6.33
CA ALA A 204 -8.69 -1.42 4.94
C ALA A 204 -9.05 0.04 4.59
N ALA A 205 -9.78 0.72 5.47
CA ALA A 205 -10.08 2.15 5.32
C ALA A 205 -8.80 3.00 5.36
N ALA A 206 -7.91 2.74 6.33
CA ALA A 206 -6.61 3.41 6.41
C ALA A 206 -5.75 3.13 5.17
N PHE A 207 -5.74 1.89 4.66
CA PHE A 207 -5.03 1.53 3.44
C PHE A 207 -5.53 2.36 2.24
N ALA A 208 -6.85 2.46 2.07
CA ALA A 208 -7.43 3.27 1.00
C ALA A 208 -7.02 4.75 1.14
N ALA A 209 -7.09 5.29 2.37
CA ALA A 209 -6.68 6.67 2.65
C ALA A 209 -5.20 6.90 2.33
N VAL A 210 -4.29 6.11 2.87
CA VAL A 210 -2.83 6.24 2.65
C VAL A 210 -2.48 6.11 1.17
N ARG A 211 -2.97 5.03 0.51
CA ARG A 211 -2.72 4.76 -0.91
C ARG A 211 -3.10 5.94 -1.80
N GLN A 212 -4.24 6.59 -1.51
CA GLN A 212 -4.73 7.69 -2.31
C GLN A 212 -4.08 9.03 -1.94
N SER A 213 -3.80 9.28 -0.66
CA SER A 213 -3.16 10.53 -0.21
C SER A 213 -1.74 10.68 -0.75
N TYR A 214 -1.02 9.58 -0.89
CA TYR A 214 0.34 9.55 -1.46
C TYR A 214 0.40 9.26 -2.96
N ASP A 215 -0.76 9.19 -3.64
CA ASP A 215 -0.85 8.85 -5.06
C ASP A 215 -0.07 7.57 -5.44
N MET A 216 -0.10 6.57 -4.56
CA MET A 216 0.69 5.34 -4.73
C MET A 216 0.26 4.50 -5.94
N ILE A 217 -0.96 4.72 -6.48
CA ILE A 217 -1.41 4.03 -7.69
C ILE A 217 -0.62 4.51 -8.89
N ALA A 218 -0.50 5.83 -9.06
CA ALA A 218 0.29 6.42 -10.15
C ALA A 218 1.77 6.08 -9.97
N LEU A 219 2.31 6.22 -8.75
CA LEU A 219 3.72 5.91 -8.46
C LEU A 219 4.07 4.46 -8.78
N ASN A 220 3.23 3.49 -8.37
CA ASN A 220 3.42 2.09 -8.75
C ASN A 220 3.28 1.88 -10.26
N GLY A 221 2.37 2.59 -10.94
CA GLY A 221 2.23 2.53 -12.40
C GLY A 221 3.47 3.03 -13.14
N GLU A 222 4.13 4.07 -12.63
CA GLU A 222 5.41 4.54 -13.18
C GLU A 222 6.53 3.50 -12.99
N ILE A 223 6.54 2.79 -11.84
CA ILE A 223 7.49 1.70 -11.62
C ILE A 223 7.16 0.49 -12.52
N ASP A 224 5.86 0.12 -12.67
CA ASP A 224 5.41 -0.93 -13.60
C ASP A 224 5.92 -0.66 -15.04
N ALA A 225 5.94 0.62 -15.47
CA ALA A 225 6.41 1.04 -16.79
C ALA A 225 7.94 0.91 -17.00
N LEU A 226 8.70 0.62 -15.95
CA LEU A 226 10.14 0.32 -16.04
C LEU A 226 10.44 -1.15 -16.36
N ASP A 227 9.42 -1.99 -16.48
CA ASP A 227 9.60 -3.40 -16.79
C ASP A 227 10.42 -3.58 -18.07
N ASN A 228 11.43 -4.45 -18.03
CA ASN A 228 12.44 -4.62 -19.09
C ASN A 228 13.29 -3.37 -19.46
N LYS A 229 13.20 -2.26 -18.72
CA LYS A 229 14.03 -1.06 -18.94
C LYS A 229 15.11 -0.89 -17.89
N VAL A 230 14.89 -1.40 -16.70
CA VAL A 230 15.87 -1.41 -15.61
C VAL A 230 16.08 -2.83 -15.10
N SER A 231 17.10 -3.06 -14.26
CA SER A 231 17.29 -4.38 -13.65
C SER A 231 16.11 -4.74 -12.74
N GLY A 232 15.73 -6.02 -12.68
CA GLY A 232 14.68 -6.50 -11.78
C GLY A 232 14.99 -6.17 -10.31
N LYS A 233 16.27 -6.16 -9.92
CA LYS A 233 16.70 -5.73 -8.59
C LYS A 233 16.35 -4.26 -8.34
N THR A 234 16.72 -3.36 -9.27
CA THR A 234 16.39 -1.94 -9.16
C THR A 234 14.87 -1.74 -9.03
N GLN A 235 14.11 -2.39 -9.90
CA GLN A 235 12.65 -2.27 -9.87
C GLN A 235 12.04 -2.76 -8.55
N LEU A 236 12.51 -3.89 -8.01
CA LEU A 236 12.09 -4.38 -6.70
C LEU A 236 12.49 -3.44 -5.55
N ASP A 237 13.64 -2.76 -5.65
CA ASP A 237 14.07 -1.76 -4.66
C ASP A 237 13.13 -0.54 -4.64
N LEU A 238 12.65 -0.10 -5.82
CA LEU A 238 11.65 0.98 -5.93
C LEU A 238 10.31 0.58 -5.29
N TYR A 239 9.79 -0.61 -5.60
CA TYR A 239 8.56 -1.10 -4.98
C TYR A 239 8.68 -1.27 -3.47
N ALA A 240 9.83 -1.76 -2.98
CA ALA A 240 10.06 -1.91 -1.55
C ALA A 240 10.01 -0.55 -0.83
N ALA A 241 10.60 0.51 -1.41
CA ALA A 241 10.52 1.85 -0.83
C ALA A 241 9.07 2.37 -0.71
N VAL A 242 8.23 2.11 -1.72
CA VAL A 242 6.79 2.46 -1.67
C VAL A 242 6.05 1.61 -0.64
N GLN A 243 6.36 0.32 -0.54
CA GLN A 243 5.77 -0.59 0.44
C GLN A 243 6.15 -0.21 1.87
N ASP A 244 7.41 0.18 2.12
CA ASP A 244 7.86 0.63 3.43
C ASP A 244 7.12 1.89 3.88
N LEU A 245 6.96 2.87 2.98
CA LEU A 245 6.14 4.05 3.24
C LEU A 245 4.69 3.68 3.56
N LEU A 246 4.10 2.78 2.78
CA LEU A 246 2.72 2.31 2.98
C LEU A 246 2.54 1.70 4.36
N LEU A 247 3.35 0.72 4.73
CA LEU A 247 3.24 -0.01 6.00
C LEU A 247 3.39 0.93 7.20
N ASP A 248 4.36 1.82 7.13
CA ASP A 248 4.64 2.80 8.17
C ASP A 248 3.48 3.82 8.32
N ARG A 249 2.98 4.36 7.21
CA ARG A 249 1.89 5.34 7.25
C ARG A 249 0.54 4.73 7.61
N LEU A 250 0.31 3.44 7.39
CA LEU A 250 -0.88 2.74 7.88
C LEU A 250 -0.99 2.82 9.40
N VAL A 251 0.09 2.53 10.11
CA VAL A 251 0.13 2.64 11.58
C VAL A 251 -0.16 4.06 12.03
N TRP A 252 0.47 5.04 11.36
CA TRP A 252 0.28 6.46 11.67
C TRP A 252 -1.18 6.90 11.48
N PHE A 253 -1.80 6.57 10.33
CA PHE A 253 -3.19 6.95 10.06
C PHE A 253 -4.15 6.32 11.06
N LEU A 254 -3.98 5.04 11.40
CA LEU A 254 -4.81 4.35 12.37
C LEU A 254 -4.74 4.97 13.78
N ARG A 255 -3.61 5.57 14.15
CA ARG A 255 -3.43 6.19 15.47
C ARG A 255 -3.84 7.65 15.54
N ASN A 256 -3.77 8.38 14.42
CA ASN A 256 -3.87 9.84 14.42
C ASN A 256 -5.06 10.39 13.65
N VAL A 257 -5.70 9.60 12.78
CA VAL A 257 -6.80 10.04 11.93
C VAL A 257 -8.11 9.38 12.36
N ASP A 258 -9.14 10.20 12.56
CA ASP A 258 -10.50 9.68 12.76
C ASP A 258 -11.09 9.27 11.40
N LEU A 259 -11.01 7.98 11.10
CA LEU A 259 -11.50 7.41 9.84
C LEU A 259 -13.03 7.52 9.66
N LYS A 260 -13.79 7.82 10.73
CA LYS A 260 -15.25 8.02 10.66
C LYS A 260 -15.65 9.32 9.97
N GLN A 261 -14.70 10.23 9.72
CA GLN A 261 -14.98 11.47 8.98
C GLN A 261 -15.25 11.25 7.48
N GLY A 262 -15.09 10.01 6.98
CA GLY A 262 -15.28 9.63 5.58
C GLY A 262 -13.99 9.71 4.77
N LEU A 263 -13.77 8.68 3.94
CA LEU A 263 -12.52 8.53 3.16
C LEU A 263 -12.29 9.69 2.19
N GLU A 264 -13.33 10.21 1.56
CA GLU A 264 -13.20 11.30 0.58
C GLU A 264 -12.58 12.55 1.21
N LYS A 265 -13.10 12.97 2.37
CA LYS A 265 -12.61 14.14 3.10
C LYS A 265 -11.17 13.94 3.57
N ILE A 266 -10.88 12.77 4.15
CA ILE A 266 -9.55 12.43 4.65
C ILE A 266 -8.53 12.45 3.52
N VAL A 267 -8.85 11.80 2.41
CA VAL A 267 -7.95 11.71 1.25
C VAL A 267 -7.71 13.08 0.63
N ALA A 268 -8.75 13.90 0.44
CA ALA A 268 -8.58 15.24 -0.12
C ALA A 268 -7.63 16.06 0.76
N HIS A 269 -7.89 16.08 2.07
CA HIS A 269 -7.10 16.85 3.04
C HIS A 269 -5.62 16.44 3.07
N TYR A 270 -5.33 15.14 3.26
CA TYR A 270 -3.95 14.68 3.34
C TYR A 270 -3.23 14.67 1.99
N ARG A 271 -3.93 14.48 0.87
CA ARG A 271 -3.32 14.59 -0.46
C ARG A 271 -2.81 16.01 -0.70
N ASP A 272 -3.62 17.02 -0.43
CA ASP A 272 -3.26 18.42 -0.62
C ASP A 272 -2.13 18.80 0.33
N GLY A 273 -2.20 18.40 1.59
CA GLY A 273 -1.14 18.67 2.56
C GLY A 273 0.19 17.99 2.21
N ILE A 274 0.17 16.72 1.81
CA ILE A 274 1.37 16.00 1.37
C ILE A 274 1.99 16.66 0.12
N ALA A 275 1.16 17.13 -0.81
CA ALA A 275 1.65 17.85 -1.98
C ALA A 275 2.32 19.19 -1.62
N GLN A 276 1.77 19.92 -0.64
CA GLN A 276 2.38 21.16 -0.12
C GLN A 276 3.71 20.88 0.57
N VAL A 277 3.80 19.84 1.42
CA VAL A 277 5.08 19.41 2.03
C VAL A 277 6.09 19.05 0.96
N ALA A 278 5.69 18.25 -0.05
CA ALA A 278 6.59 17.86 -1.14
C ALA A 278 7.15 19.07 -1.91
N ALA A 279 6.34 20.11 -2.12
CA ALA A 279 6.76 21.34 -2.77
C ALA A 279 7.73 22.18 -1.91
N ALA A 280 7.62 22.08 -0.56
CA ALA A 280 8.45 22.83 0.37
C ALA A 280 9.79 22.13 0.70
N LEU A 281 9.97 20.84 0.34
CA LEU A 281 11.14 20.05 0.74
C LEU A 281 12.49 20.69 0.38
N ASP A 282 12.61 21.27 -0.83
CA ASP A 282 13.89 21.83 -1.29
C ASP A 282 14.37 23.00 -0.43
N GLY A 283 13.43 23.76 0.17
CA GLY A 283 13.76 24.86 1.09
C GLY A 283 13.85 24.45 2.56
N ALA A 284 13.28 23.29 2.93
CA ALA A 284 13.11 22.89 4.31
C ALA A 284 14.17 21.86 4.80
N LEU A 285 14.64 20.99 3.90
CA LEU A 285 15.61 19.96 4.27
C LEU A 285 16.99 20.56 4.61
N SER A 286 17.68 19.96 5.59
CA SER A 286 19.09 20.28 5.87
C SER A 286 19.97 20.01 4.65
N LYS A 287 21.14 20.66 4.56
CA LYS A 287 22.10 20.44 3.47
C LYS A 287 22.51 18.97 3.34
N ASP A 288 22.68 18.28 4.45
CA ASP A 288 23.05 16.86 4.46
C ASP A 288 21.89 15.98 3.92
N ALA A 289 20.65 16.25 4.32
CA ALA A 289 19.48 15.54 3.83
C ALA A 289 19.23 15.81 2.33
N GLN A 290 19.43 17.04 1.86
CA GLN A 290 19.39 17.38 0.43
C GLN A 290 20.46 16.61 -0.35
N ALA A 291 21.72 16.62 0.14
CA ALA A 291 22.81 15.91 -0.51
C ALA A 291 22.57 14.40 -0.58
N ALA A 292 22.02 13.79 0.49
CA ALA A 292 21.65 12.38 0.51
C ALA A 292 20.54 12.06 -0.52
N ARG A 293 19.50 12.89 -0.59
CA ARG A 293 18.42 12.77 -1.58
C ARG A 293 18.97 12.87 -3.00
N ASP A 294 19.79 13.87 -3.28
CA ASP A 294 20.35 14.11 -4.62
C ASP A 294 21.33 12.99 -5.03
N ALA A 295 22.10 12.46 -4.09
CA ALA A 295 22.92 11.26 -4.31
C ALA A 295 22.06 10.05 -4.70
N ARG A 296 20.92 9.85 -4.02
CA ARG A 296 19.97 8.79 -4.36
C ARG A 296 19.34 8.99 -5.74
N VAL A 297 18.99 10.21 -6.11
CA VAL A 297 18.50 10.55 -7.46
C VAL A 297 19.55 10.19 -8.51
N ALA A 298 20.80 10.57 -8.28
CA ALA A 298 21.89 10.26 -9.20
C ALA A 298 22.16 8.75 -9.33
N GLU A 299 22.08 8.00 -8.22
CA GLU A 299 22.20 6.53 -8.21
C GLU A 299 21.10 5.89 -9.06
N LEU A 300 19.84 6.27 -8.83
CA LEU A 300 18.69 5.77 -9.57
C LEU A 300 18.75 6.15 -11.06
N GLY A 301 19.19 7.36 -11.37
CA GLY A 301 19.43 7.81 -12.76
C GLY A 301 20.47 6.95 -13.46
N LYS A 302 21.59 6.60 -12.80
CA LYS A 302 22.58 5.67 -13.34
C LYS A 302 22.02 4.27 -13.59
N ALA A 303 21.03 3.86 -12.81
CA ALA A 303 20.32 2.58 -12.99
C ALA A 303 19.24 2.63 -14.08
N GLY A 304 19.05 3.78 -14.76
CA GLY A 304 18.09 3.96 -15.85
C GLY A 304 16.69 4.40 -15.41
N VAL A 305 16.51 4.81 -14.15
CA VAL A 305 15.23 5.34 -13.67
C VAL A 305 15.05 6.78 -14.15
N PRO A 306 13.89 7.15 -14.74
CA PRO A 306 13.62 8.53 -15.14
C PRO A 306 13.73 9.52 -13.98
N GLU A 307 14.26 10.71 -14.25
CA GLU A 307 14.62 11.71 -13.23
C GLU A 307 13.45 12.06 -12.30
N LEU A 308 12.25 12.31 -12.85
CA LEU A 308 11.07 12.62 -12.05
C LEU A 308 10.71 11.50 -11.08
N LEU A 309 10.71 10.26 -11.54
CA LEU A 309 10.45 9.10 -10.69
C LEU A 309 11.57 8.90 -9.66
N ALA A 310 12.83 9.06 -10.06
CA ALA A 310 13.97 8.98 -9.15
C ALA A 310 13.86 10.01 -8.02
N ARG A 311 13.48 11.26 -8.34
CA ARG A 311 13.24 12.32 -7.36
C ARG A 311 12.06 12.00 -6.44
N ARG A 312 10.95 11.51 -6.97
CA ARG A 312 9.78 11.08 -6.16
C ARG A 312 10.18 9.98 -5.17
N ILE A 313 10.86 8.95 -5.62
CA ILE A 313 11.33 7.83 -4.77
C ILE A 313 12.34 8.31 -3.71
N ALA A 314 13.31 9.13 -4.11
CA ALA A 314 14.34 9.65 -3.19
C ALA A 314 13.74 10.58 -2.11
N SER A 315 12.57 11.17 -2.35
CA SER A 315 11.87 12.03 -1.40
C SER A 315 10.96 11.25 -0.44
N LEU A 316 10.66 9.96 -0.68
CA LEU A 316 9.75 9.19 0.18
C LEU A 316 10.17 9.16 1.66
N PRO A 317 11.47 9.04 2.03
CA PRO A 317 11.87 9.09 3.43
C PRO A 317 11.46 10.39 4.13
N ALA A 318 11.66 11.54 3.49
CA ALA A 318 11.24 12.84 4.04
C ALA A 318 9.71 13.00 4.06
N LEU A 319 9.02 12.47 3.06
CA LEU A 319 7.56 12.51 2.98
C LEU A 319 6.85 11.64 4.02
N LYS A 320 7.56 10.78 4.74
CA LYS A 320 7.02 10.13 5.94
C LYS A 320 6.54 11.15 6.95
N ALA A 321 7.22 12.26 7.13
CA ALA A 321 6.87 13.34 8.05
C ALA A 321 5.61 14.13 7.62
N ALA A 322 5.21 14.05 6.36
CA ALA A 322 4.17 14.91 5.83
C ALA A 322 2.83 14.87 6.61
N PRO A 323 2.29 13.73 7.04
CA PRO A 323 1.05 13.73 7.82
C PRO A 323 1.21 14.33 9.22
N ASP A 324 2.40 14.24 9.85
CA ASP A 324 2.69 14.91 11.11
C ASP A 324 2.71 16.42 10.94
N ILE A 325 3.35 16.90 9.88
CA ILE A 325 3.42 18.32 9.50
C ILE A 325 2.01 18.88 9.25
N VAL A 326 1.19 18.18 8.47
CA VAL A 326 -0.20 18.57 8.20
C VAL A 326 -1.00 18.65 9.49
N LEU A 327 -0.89 17.66 10.35
CA LEU A 327 -1.58 17.62 11.66
C LEU A 327 -1.18 18.77 12.56
N VAL A 328 0.10 19.16 12.58
CA VAL A 328 0.60 20.32 13.36
C VAL A 328 0.10 21.61 12.73
N ALA A 329 0.16 21.74 11.41
CA ALA A 329 -0.34 22.92 10.67
C ALA A 329 -1.82 23.19 10.98
N ASP A 330 -2.64 22.15 10.94
CA ASP A 330 -4.07 22.22 11.27
C ASP A 330 -4.31 22.72 12.70
N ARG A 331 -3.59 22.12 13.66
CA ARG A 331 -3.77 22.45 15.09
C ARG A 331 -3.27 23.86 15.44
N ALA A 332 -2.16 24.26 14.81
CA ALA A 332 -1.57 25.57 15.01
C ALA A 332 -2.21 26.66 14.17
N GLN A 333 -3.07 26.30 13.20
CA GLN A 333 -3.65 27.21 12.19
C GLN A 333 -2.57 27.98 11.44
N LYS A 334 -1.52 27.28 11.01
CA LYS A 334 -0.36 27.83 10.31
C LYS A 334 -0.23 27.23 8.91
N PRO A 335 0.41 27.95 7.97
CA PRO A 335 0.71 27.42 6.63
C PRO A 335 1.58 26.16 6.71
N VAL A 336 1.32 25.20 5.82
CA VAL A 336 2.05 23.89 5.81
C VAL A 336 3.54 24.09 5.53
N ASP A 337 3.93 25.04 4.67
CA ASP A 337 5.32 25.34 4.35
C ASP A 337 6.10 25.88 5.56
N GLU A 338 5.50 26.79 6.36
CA GLU A 338 6.08 27.28 7.62
C GLU A 338 6.33 26.13 8.61
N VAL A 339 5.34 25.23 8.75
CA VAL A 339 5.47 24.06 9.64
C VAL A 339 6.47 23.06 9.09
N THR A 340 6.55 22.90 7.76
CA THR A 340 7.54 22.03 7.12
C THR A 340 8.96 22.48 7.44
N ALA A 341 9.25 23.76 7.31
CA ALA A 341 10.56 24.31 7.65
C ALA A 341 10.91 24.09 9.13
N THR A 342 9.97 24.36 10.04
CA THR A 342 10.16 24.15 11.46
C THR A 342 10.37 22.68 11.82
N TYR A 343 9.63 21.77 11.21
CA TYR A 343 9.75 20.32 11.43
C TYR A 343 11.15 19.82 11.09
N PHE A 344 11.63 20.08 9.89
CA PHE A 344 12.96 19.63 9.46
C PHE A 344 14.10 20.37 10.15
N ALA A 345 13.90 21.61 10.60
CA ALA A 345 14.86 22.29 11.47
C ALA A 345 14.96 21.60 12.84
N THR A 346 13.82 21.14 13.40
CA THR A 346 13.78 20.36 14.65
C THR A 346 14.49 19.03 14.51
N GLU A 347 14.17 18.28 13.43
CA GLU A 347 14.81 17.01 13.10
C GLU A 347 16.33 17.15 13.02
N ALA A 348 16.81 18.17 12.28
CA ALA A 348 18.23 18.44 12.10
C ALA A 348 18.92 18.85 13.40
N PHE A 349 18.28 19.71 14.23
CA PHE A 349 18.83 20.17 15.49
C PHE A 349 19.05 19.02 16.48
N PHE A 350 18.07 18.12 16.61
CA PHE A 350 18.14 16.96 17.50
C PHE A 350 18.79 15.73 16.86
N GLN A 351 19.20 15.82 15.59
CA GLN A 351 19.82 14.72 14.82
C GLN A 351 18.96 13.44 14.80
N LEU A 352 17.63 13.60 14.70
CA LEU A 352 16.69 12.46 14.74
C LEU A 352 16.80 11.55 13.52
N ASP A 353 17.23 12.08 12.39
CA ASP A 353 17.59 11.34 11.18
C ASP A 353 18.67 10.28 11.45
N ARG A 354 19.66 10.57 12.33
CA ARG A 354 20.69 9.59 12.71
C ARG A 354 20.12 8.39 13.46
N VAL A 355 19.09 8.62 14.27
CA VAL A 355 18.38 7.52 14.96
C VAL A 355 17.75 6.60 13.92
N ALA A 356 17.03 7.16 12.95
CA ALA A 356 16.41 6.38 11.87
C ALA A 356 17.44 5.57 11.06
N HIS A 357 18.61 6.16 10.79
CA HIS A 357 19.71 5.47 10.08
C HIS A 357 20.37 4.35 10.90
N ALA A 358 20.35 4.43 12.23
CA ALA A 358 20.94 3.41 13.11
C ALA A 358 20.05 2.16 13.25
N VAL A 359 18.74 2.27 13.03
CA VAL A 359 17.76 1.20 13.21
C VAL A 359 18.08 -0.09 12.46
N PRO A 360 18.49 -0.08 11.17
CA PRO A 360 18.83 -1.31 10.46
C PRO A 360 20.00 -2.10 11.09
N GLY A 361 20.84 -1.44 11.90
CA GLY A 361 21.94 -2.06 12.62
C GLY A 361 21.56 -2.69 13.97
N ILE A 362 20.33 -2.48 14.43
CA ILE A 362 19.85 -3.03 15.70
C ILE A 362 19.49 -4.49 15.52
N ALA A 363 20.13 -5.36 16.30
CA ALA A 363 19.80 -6.78 16.28
C ALA A 363 18.41 -7.01 16.88
N VAL A 364 17.54 -7.64 16.12
CA VAL A 364 16.19 -8.05 16.51
C VAL A 364 16.17 -9.56 16.62
N ALA A 365 15.98 -10.08 17.83
CA ALA A 365 16.05 -11.53 18.08
C ALA A 365 14.77 -12.24 17.62
N ASP A 366 13.61 -11.63 17.84
CA ASP A 366 12.32 -12.23 17.53
C ASP A 366 11.27 -11.21 17.07
N TYR A 367 10.06 -11.70 16.91
CA TYR A 367 8.88 -10.93 16.51
C TYR A 367 8.53 -9.81 17.52
N PHE A 368 8.62 -10.07 18.83
CA PHE A 368 8.23 -9.11 19.85
C PHE A 368 9.27 -8.00 20.01
N ASP A 369 10.55 -8.34 19.87
CA ASP A 369 11.64 -7.34 19.80
C ASP A 369 11.42 -6.36 18.64
N ARG A 370 10.97 -6.88 17.48
CA ARG A 370 10.63 -6.03 16.33
C ARG A 370 9.48 -5.09 16.64
N LEU A 371 8.41 -5.58 17.27
CA LEU A 371 7.29 -4.73 17.68
C LEU A 371 7.70 -3.68 18.71
N ALA A 372 8.60 -4.04 19.64
CA ALA A 372 9.12 -3.09 20.64
C ALA A 372 9.94 -1.97 19.99
N LEU A 373 10.80 -2.32 19.02
CA LEU A 373 11.59 -1.37 18.24
C LEU A 373 10.68 -0.42 17.44
N ASP A 374 9.70 -0.95 16.74
CA ASP A 374 8.73 -0.16 15.97
C ASP A 374 7.99 0.83 16.88
N ARG A 375 7.58 0.41 18.11
CA ARG A 375 6.95 1.29 19.10
C ARG A 375 7.88 2.39 19.62
N ALA A 376 9.15 2.08 19.82
CA ALA A 376 10.13 3.09 20.25
C ALA A 376 10.32 4.18 19.18
N LEU A 377 10.36 3.79 17.91
CA LEU A 377 10.44 4.72 16.78
C LEU A 377 9.20 5.61 16.67
N ASP A 378 8.01 5.02 16.84
CA ASP A 378 6.76 5.77 16.88
C ASP A 378 6.76 6.83 18.00
N SER A 379 7.31 6.50 19.18
CA SER A 379 7.41 7.43 20.29
C SER A 379 8.36 8.60 20.00
N ILE A 380 9.44 8.37 19.25
CA ILE A 380 10.36 9.41 18.78
C ILE A 380 9.62 10.35 17.83
N GLY A 381 8.90 9.84 16.83
CA GLY A 381 8.11 10.66 15.93
C GLY A 381 7.01 11.47 16.64
N GLU A 382 6.38 10.90 17.68
CA GLU A 382 5.42 11.65 18.51
C GLU A 382 6.10 12.80 19.27
N ALA A 383 7.29 12.57 19.82
CA ALA A 383 8.06 13.60 20.51
C ALA A 383 8.46 14.73 19.55
N GLU A 384 8.94 14.39 18.36
CA GLU A 384 9.28 15.36 17.31
C GLU A 384 8.08 16.21 16.90
N ARG A 385 6.92 15.60 16.68
CA ARG A 385 5.66 16.32 16.42
C ARG A 385 5.29 17.30 17.53
N ARG A 386 5.43 16.89 18.80
CA ARG A 386 5.16 17.75 19.95
C ARG A 386 6.13 18.92 20.05
N LEU A 387 7.42 18.69 19.80
CA LEU A 387 8.44 19.73 19.78
C LEU A 387 8.15 20.75 18.68
N THR A 388 7.88 20.28 17.46
CA THR A 388 7.50 21.14 16.33
C THR A 388 6.27 21.98 16.66
N ALA A 389 5.22 21.38 17.22
CA ALA A 389 4.02 22.10 17.61
C ALA A 389 4.30 23.19 18.65
N ALA A 390 5.16 22.92 19.65
CA ALA A 390 5.56 23.91 20.64
C ALA A 390 6.37 25.06 20.02
N MET A 391 7.28 24.77 19.10
CA MET A 391 8.09 25.78 18.40
C MET A 391 7.22 26.68 17.52
N VAL A 392 6.33 26.10 16.72
CA VAL A 392 5.38 26.83 15.89
C VAL A 392 4.44 27.71 16.75
N GLY A 393 3.95 27.17 17.88
CA GLY A 393 3.10 27.90 18.83
C GLY A 393 3.80 29.10 19.48
N ASN A 394 5.13 29.05 19.62
CA ASN A 394 5.96 30.14 20.13
C ASN A 394 6.47 31.11 19.05
N GLY A 395 5.97 30.98 17.82
CA GLY A 395 6.30 31.88 16.69
C GLY A 395 7.62 31.59 15.98
N TYR A 396 8.20 30.38 16.16
CA TYR A 396 9.36 29.96 15.40
C TYR A 396 8.93 29.49 13.99
N ALA A 397 9.53 30.07 12.97
CA ALA A 397 9.18 29.79 11.57
C ALA A 397 10.25 29.02 10.77
N GLY A 398 11.27 28.49 11.45
CA GLY A 398 12.45 27.91 10.81
C GLY A 398 13.44 28.99 10.36
N ALA A 399 14.74 28.79 10.53
CA ALA A 399 15.80 29.72 10.11
C ALA A 399 16.60 29.13 8.94
#